data_3671a122f17b3002a856e601e7afb55f
#
_entry.id   3671a122f17b3002a856e601e7afb55f
#
_cell.length_a   1.000
_cell.length_b   1.000
_cell.length_c   1.000
_cell.angle_alpha   90.00
_cell.angle_beta   90.00
_cell.angle_gamma   90.00
#
_symmetry.space_group_name_H-M   'P 1'
#
loop_
_entity.id
_entity.type
_entity.pdbx_description
1 polymer ?
#
loop_
_entity_poly.entity_id
_entity_poly.type
_entity_poly.pdbx_seq_one_letter_code
_entity_poly.pdbx_strand_id
1 'polypeptide(L)'
;YVFNFGRREVRNFLVANALFWLEDLHVDALRVDAVSSMLYLDYSREPGQWRPNIYGGRENLEAIDFLKEATATAYKNNPGVMMIAEESTAWPGITAPTSAGGIGFGLKWNMGWMHDTLEYLHEEPINRKWHHNEITFSMVYAYSENYVLPISHDEVVYGKGSVYGKMPGNGWQKMA
;
A
#
# COMPACT_ATOMS: atom_id res chain seq x y z
N TYR A 1 -11.75 -1.30 13.58
CA TYR A 1 -11.21 -2.37 14.41
C TYR A 1 -10.20 -3.18 13.59
N VAL A 2 -9.06 -3.53 14.18
CA VAL A 2 -8.02 -4.37 13.57
C VAL A 2 -8.18 -5.80 14.09
N PHE A 3 -7.93 -6.80 13.25
CA PHE A 3 -7.92 -8.21 13.66
C PHE A 3 -6.87 -8.47 14.75
N ASN A 4 -7.14 -9.40 15.65
CA ASN A 4 -6.13 -9.88 16.60
C ASN A 4 -5.25 -10.92 15.92
N PHE A 5 -4.17 -10.46 15.27
CA PHE A 5 -3.21 -11.29 14.54
C PHE A 5 -2.40 -12.24 15.43
N GLY A 6 -2.43 -12.05 16.76
CA GLY A 6 -1.82 -12.98 17.72
C GLY A 6 -2.62 -14.28 17.89
N ARG A 7 -3.88 -14.32 17.44
CA ARG A 7 -4.72 -15.52 17.49
C ARG A 7 -4.48 -16.42 16.30
N ARG A 8 -4.21 -17.69 16.55
CA ARG A 8 -3.98 -18.71 15.50
C ARG A 8 -5.19 -18.86 14.57
N GLU A 9 -6.41 -18.82 15.12
CA GLU A 9 -7.65 -18.94 14.35
C GLU A 9 -7.79 -17.80 13.34
N VAL A 10 -7.45 -16.57 13.74
CA VAL A 10 -7.49 -15.39 12.89
C VAL A 10 -6.44 -15.50 11.77
N ARG A 11 -5.21 -15.85 12.12
CA ARG A 11 -4.13 -16.05 11.14
C ARG A 11 -4.50 -17.14 10.15
N ASN A 12 -4.95 -18.29 10.64
CA ASN A 12 -5.34 -19.43 9.79
C ASN A 12 -6.49 -19.05 8.84
N PHE A 13 -7.50 -18.35 9.34
CA PHE A 13 -8.61 -17.85 8.51
C PHE A 13 -8.12 -16.93 7.39
N LEU A 14 -7.26 -15.96 7.69
CA LEU A 14 -6.78 -14.99 6.71
C LEU A 14 -5.81 -15.61 5.69
N VAL A 15 -4.93 -16.53 6.12
CA VAL A 15 -4.06 -17.27 5.19
C VAL A 15 -4.88 -18.18 4.30
N ALA A 16 -5.85 -18.94 4.86
CA ALA A 16 -6.75 -19.79 4.09
C ALA A 16 -7.59 -18.98 3.10
N ASN A 17 -8.03 -17.78 3.47
CA ASN A 17 -8.73 -16.88 2.55
C ASN A 17 -7.84 -16.46 1.37
N ALA A 18 -6.58 -16.11 1.62
CA ALA A 18 -5.64 -15.80 0.53
C ALA A 18 -5.45 -17.00 -0.41
N LEU A 19 -5.23 -18.19 0.13
CA LEU A 19 -5.07 -19.42 -0.65
C LEU A 19 -6.34 -19.76 -1.44
N PHE A 20 -7.53 -19.59 -0.86
CA PHE A 20 -8.79 -19.80 -1.57
C PHE A 20 -8.88 -18.95 -2.85
N TRP A 21 -8.52 -17.68 -2.80
CA TRP A 21 -8.52 -16.83 -3.99
C TRP A 21 -7.48 -17.28 -5.03
N LEU A 22 -6.28 -17.67 -4.57
CA LEU A 22 -5.19 -18.06 -5.46
C LEU A 22 -5.38 -19.47 -6.03
N GLU A 23 -5.82 -20.46 -5.23
CA GLU A 23 -5.86 -21.87 -5.59
C GLU A 23 -7.22 -22.29 -6.18
N ASP A 24 -8.35 -21.85 -5.58
CA ASP A 24 -9.68 -22.24 -6.05
C ASP A 24 -10.22 -21.30 -7.15
N LEU A 25 -9.95 -20.01 -7.04
CA LEU A 25 -10.44 -19.01 -8.01
C LEU A 25 -9.38 -18.57 -9.02
N HIS A 26 -8.15 -19.05 -8.89
CA HIS A 26 -7.04 -18.84 -9.83
C HIS A 26 -6.78 -17.36 -10.17
N VAL A 27 -6.86 -16.47 -9.17
CA VAL A 27 -6.45 -15.08 -9.37
C VAL A 27 -4.93 -14.99 -9.42
N ASP A 28 -4.39 -14.10 -10.24
CA ASP A 28 -2.95 -13.97 -10.46
C ASP A 28 -2.27 -13.10 -9.41
N ALA A 29 -3.03 -12.30 -8.66
CA ALA A 29 -2.49 -11.38 -7.66
C ALA A 29 -3.48 -11.09 -6.53
N LEU A 30 -2.93 -10.74 -5.36
CA LEU A 30 -3.70 -10.19 -4.24
C LEU A 30 -3.09 -8.86 -3.78
N ARG A 31 -3.92 -7.83 -3.66
CA ARG A 31 -3.56 -6.58 -2.99
C ARG A 31 -4.04 -6.60 -1.55
N VAL A 32 -3.13 -6.41 -0.62
CA VAL A 32 -3.45 -6.24 0.80
C VAL A 32 -3.67 -4.77 1.08
N ASP A 33 -4.87 -4.46 1.53
CA ASP A 33 -5.35 -3.11 1.82
C ASP A 33 -4.80 -2.59 3.14
N ALA A 34 -4.50 -1.28 3.21
CA ALA A 34 -4.15 -0.54 4.42
C ALA A 34 -3.09 -1.23 5.30
N VAL A 35 -2.02 -1.75 4.71
CA VAL A 35 -0.94 -2.45 5.42
C VAL A 35 -0.33 -1.60 6.54
N SER A 36 -0.26 -0.27 6.37
CA SER A 36 0.18 0.66 7.42
C SER A 36 -0.60 0.50 8.72
N SER A 37 -1.92 0.29 8.63
CA SER A 37 -2.79 0.10 9.81
C SER A 37 -2.54 -1.24 10.52
N MET A 38 -1.92 -2.19 9.82
CA MET A 38 -1.52 -3.48 10.38
C MET A 38 -0.15 -3.40 11.05
N LEU A 39 0.80 -2.67 10.44
CA LEU A 39 2.18 -2.58 10.90
C LEU A 39 2.34 -1.75 12.17
N TYR A 40 1.47 -0.76 12.39
CA TYR A 40 1.63 0.19 13.49
C TYR A 40 0.46 0.14 14.47
N LEU A 41 0.75 -0.05 15.75
CA LEU A 41 -0.23 -0.06 16.86
C LEU A 41 -0.88 1.31 17.09
N ASP A 42 -0.16 2.38 16.77
CA ASP A 42 -0.56 3.78 16.92
C ASP A 42 -1.20 4.39 15.66
N TYR A 43 -1.35 3.61 14.57
CA TYR A 43 -1.89 4.14 13.32
C TYR A 43 -3.28 4.76 13.51
N SER A 44 -3.42 6.04 13.16
CA SER A 44 -4.66 6.83 13.33
C SER A 44 -5.23 6.80 14.75
N ARG A 45 -4.39 6.78 15.78
CA ARG A 45 -4.78 6.77 17.19
C ARG A 45 -4.11 7.90 17.96
N GLU A 46 -4.86 8.47 18.89
CA GLU A 46 -4.35 9.48 19.80
C GLU A 46 -3.51 8.86 20.93
N PRO A 47 -2.64 9.64 21.57
CA PRO A 47 -1.92 9.19 22.76
C PRO A 47 -2.87 8.61 23.81
N GLY A 48 -2.56 7.41 24.32
CA GLY A 48 -3.39 6.68 25.29
C GLY A 48 -4.48 5.78 24.67
N GLN A 49 -4.69 5.81 23.36
CA GLN A 49 -5.64 4.93 22.67
C GLN A 49 -5.03 3.63 22.15
N TRP A 50 -3.74 3.43 22.34
CA TRP A 50 -2.99 2.26 21.93
C TRP A 50 -2.01 1.83 23.02
N ARG A 51 -1.52 0.61 22.94
CA ARG A 51 -0.53 0.06 23.86
C ARG A 51 0.73 -0.34 23.09
N PRO A 52 1.92 0.00 23.60
CA PRO A 52 3.18 -0.45 23.01
C PRO A 52 3.28 -1.99 22.95
N ASN A 53 4.10 -2.48 22.04
CA ASN A 53 4.47 -3.89 22.00
C ASN A 53 5.35 -4.27 23.21
N ILE A 54 5.72 -5.55 23.30
CA ILE A 54 6.51 -6.10 24.41
C ILE A 54 7.90 -5.46 24.59
N TYR A 55 8.37 -4.74 23.56
CA TYR A 55 9.66 -4.02 23.58
C TYR A 55 9.48 -2.51 23.81
N GLY A 56 8.25 -2.05 23.99
CA GLY A 56 7.94 -0.62 24.16
C GLY A 56 7.80 0.16 22.86
N GLY A 57 7.88 -0.51 21.71
CA GLY A 57 7.72 0.09 20.38
C GLY A 57 6.27 0.14 19.91
N ARG A 58 6.08 0.80 18.76
CA ARG A 58 4.77 0.97 18.13
C ARG A 58 4.46 -0.07 17.04
N GLU A 59 5.41 -0.93 16.73
CA GLU A 59 5.28 -1.98 15.72
C GLU A 59 4.33 -3.08 16.23
N ASN A 60 3.39 -3.49 15.40
CA ASN A 60 2.51 -4.63 15.68
C ASN A 60 3.21 -5.92 15.25
N LEU A 61 3.94 -6.52 16.19
CA LEU A 61 4.77 -7.69 15.95
C LEU A 61 3.97 -8.87 15.42
N GLU A 62 2.77 -9.09 15.95
CA GLU A 62 1.90 -10.18 15.55
C GLU A 62 1.38 -10.00 14.12
N ALA A 63 1.09 -8.78 13.69
CA ALA A 63 0.69 -8.48 12.32
C ALA A 63 1.85 -8.60 11.34
N ILE A 64 3.05 -8.20 11.74
CA ILE A 64 4.27 -8.37 10.95
C ILE A 64 4.53 -9.85 10.70
N ASP A 65 4.45 -10.69 11.73
CA ASP A 65 4.62 -12.14 11.60
C ASP A 65 3.53 -12.77 10.73
N PHE A 66 2.28 -12.31 10.86
CA PHE A 66 1.20 -12.74 9.99
C PHE A 66 1.45 -12.37 8.52
N LEU A 67 1.86 -11.15 8.22
CA LEU A 67 2.14 -10.71 6.85
C LEU A 67 3.27 -11.52 6.21
N LYS A 68 4.35 -11.78 6.97
CA LYS A 68 5.45 -12.64 6.52
C LYS A 68 4.99 -14.07 6.24
N GLU A 69 4.14 -14.63 7.10
CA GLU A 69 3.57 -15.96 6.90
C GLU A 69 2.69 -16.01 5.66
N ALA A 70 1.80 -15.02 5.49
CA ALA A 70 0.86 -14.95 4.38
C ALA A 70 1.59 -14.83 3.03
N THR A 71 2.57 -13.92 2.92
CA THR A 71 3.35 -13.73 1.69
C THR A 71 4.19 -14.97 1.36
N ALA A 72 4.89 -15.52 2.35
CA ALA A 72 5.70 -16.72 2.16
C ALA A 72 4.86 -17.93 1.75
N THR A 73 3.68 -18.13 2.36
CA THR A 73 2.77 -19.23 2.04
C THR A 73 2.19 -19.07 0.64
N ALA A 74 1.74 -17.86 0.28
CA ALA A 74 1.22 -17.57 -1.05
C ALA A 74 2.23 -17.92 -2.15
N TYR A 75 3.46 -17.42 -2.04
CA TYR A 75 4.51 -17.68 -3.03
C TYR A 75 4.98 -19.14 -3.06
N LYS A 76 5.02 -19.81 -1.90
CA LYS A 76 5.41 -21.22 -1.83
C LYS A 76 4.41 -22.12 -2.54
N ASN A 77 3.12 -21.88 -2.33
CA ASN A 77 2.07 -22.74 -2.87
C ASN A 77 1.71 -22.38 -4.31
N ASN A 78 1.84 -21.11 -4.68
CA ASN A 78 1.42 -20.58 -5.97
C ASN A 78 2.57 -19.82 -6.65
N PRO A 79 3.56 -20.51 -7.22
CA PRO A 79 4.66 -19.86 -7.94
C PRO A 79 4.14 -19.01 -9.10
N GLY A 80 4.60 -17.76 -9.17
CA GLY A 80 4.22 -16.82 -10.24
C GLY A 80 3.10 -15.84 -9.87
N VAL A 81 2.41 -16.04 -8.75
CA VAL A 81 1.42 -15.05 -8.27
C VAL A 81 2.12 -13.80 -7.72
N MET A 82 1.34 -12.74 -7.53
CA MET A 82 1.85 -11.47 -7.04
C MET A 82 1.13 -11.03 -5.76
N MET A 83 1.91 -10.76 -4.71
CA MET A 83 1.41 -10.14 -3.48
C MET A 83 1.80 -8.67 -3.47
N ILE A 84 0.81 -7.78 -3.39
CA ILE A 84 0.99 -6.33 -3.51
C ILE A 84 0.55 -5.67 -2.20
N ALA A 85 1.38 -4.79 -1.64
CA ALA A 85 1.02 -4.02 -0.45
C ALA A 85 0.49 -2.64 -0.82
N GLU A 86 -0.66 -2.25 -0.27
CA GLU A 86 -1.00 -0.84 -0.12
C GLU A 86 -0.43 -0.36 1.22
N GLU A 87 0.71 0.27 1.15
CA GLU A 87 1.44 0.73 2.33
C GLU A 87 1.96 2.16 2.09
N SER A 88 1.47 3.13 2.86
CA SER A 88 1.67 4.55 2.65
C SER A 88 2.79 5.16 3.50
N THR A 89 3.43 4.35 4.36
CA THR A 89 4.50 4.84 5.24
C THR A 89 5.89 4.55 4.69
N ALA A 90 6.92 5.02 5.40
CA ALA A 90 8.31 4.74 5.10
C ALA A 90 8.82 3.45 5.76
N TRP A 91 7.96 2.45 6.00
CA TRP A 91 8.40 1.16 6.54
C TRP A 91 9.41 0.52 5.60
N PRO A 92 10.61 0.17 6.06
CA PRO A 92 11.64 -0.36 5.20
C PRO A 92 11.43 -1.85 4.89
N GLY A 93 11.72 -2.26 3.65
CA GLY A 93 11.74 -3.67 3.27
C GLY A 93 10.36 -4.32 3.16
N ILE A 94 9.32 -3.58 2.80
CA ILE A 94 8.01 -4.14 2.45
C ILE A 94 8.16 -5.17 1.34
N THR A 95 8.97 -4.84 0.32
CA THR A 95 9.21 -5.70 -0.85
C THR A 95 10.51 -6.52 -0.75
N ALA A 96 11.24 -6.40 0.34
CA ALA A 96 12.38 -7.26 0.58
C ALA A 96 11.92 -8.69 0.97
N PRO A 97 12.67 -9.73 0.56
CA PRO A 97 12.35 -11.11 0.91
C PRO A 97 12.33 -11.33 2.43
N THR A 98 11.48 -12.23 2.91
CA THR A 98 11.42 -12.59 4.34
C THR A 98 12.75 -13.14 4.86
N SER A 99 13.51 -13.84 4.01
CA SER A 99 14.87 -14.33 4.33
C SER A 99 15.88 -13.22 4.58
N ALA A 100 15.65 -12.02 4.04
CA ALA A 100 16.46 -10.83 4.27
C ALA A 100 15.86 -9.90 5.35
N GLY A 101 14.87 -10.38 6.11
CA GLY A 101 14.21 -9.61 7.17
C GLY A 101 13.02 -8.78 6.72
N GLY A 102 12.73 -8.72 5.42
CA GLY A 102 11.58 -7.99 4.85
C GLY A 102 10.23 -8.62 5.15
N ILE A 103 9.16 -7.96 4.68
CA ILE A 103 7.78 -8.45 4.82
C ILE A 103 7.44 -9.48 3.74
N GLY A 104 8.10 -9.42 2.58
CA GLY A 104 7.97 -10.42 1.53
C GLY A 104 6.93 -10.13 0.46
N PHE A 105 6.38 -8.93 0.39
CA PHE A 105 5.56 -8.54 -0.77
C PHE A 105 6.42 -8.46 -2.03
N GLY A 106 5.84 -8.77 -3.19
CA GLY A 106 6.53 -8.60 -4.47
C GLY A 106 6.54 -7.15 -4.92
N LEU A 107 5.45 -6.42 -4.65
CA LEU A 107 5.27 -5.03 -5.04
C LEU A 107 4.63 -4.21 -3.92
N LYS A 108 4.86 -2.91 -3.98
CA LYS A 108 4.24 -1.91 -3.09
C LYS A 108 3.64 -0.77 -3.93
N TRP A 109 2.44 -0.31 -3.59
CA TRP A 109 1.88 0.89 -4.19
C TRP A 109 2.68 2.12 -3.81
N ASN A 110 3.05 2.93 -4.79
CA ASN A 110 3.69 4.22 -4.56
C ASN A 110 2.63 5.30 -4.31
N MET A 111 2.19 5.40 -3.05
CA MET A 111 1.17 6.36 -2.65
C MET A 111 1.66 7.81 -2.75
N GLY A 112 2.96 8.06 -2.50
CA GLY A 112 3.58 9.36 -2.68
C GLY A 112 3.49 9.85 -4.13
N TRP A 113 3.90 9.00 -5.08
CA TRP A 113 3.77 9.30 -6.50
C TRP A 113 2.31 9.58 -6.89
N MET A 114 1.36 8.83 -6.35
CA MET A 114 -0.07 9.05 -6.63
C MET A 114 -0.53 10.42 -6.17
N HIS A 115 -0.22 10.80 -4.93
CA HIS A 115 -0.60 12.09 -4.37
C HIS A 115 0.04 13.23 -5.14
N ASP A 116 1.34 13.18 -5.37
CA ASP A 116 2.09 14.20 -6.11
C ASP A 116 1.54 14.34 -7.55
N THR A 117 1.25 13.22 -8.22
CA THR A 117 0.67 13.23 -9.58
C THR A 117 -0.73 13.87 -9.60
N LEU A 118 -1.57 13.54 -8.63
CA LEU A 118 -2.92 14.12 -8.55
C LEU A 118 -2.87 15.62 -8.21
N GLU A 119 -1.93 16.03 -7.38
CA GLU A 119 -1.71 17.45 -7.06
C GLU A 119 -1.24 18.21 -8.31
N TYR A 120 -0.24 17.70 -9.02
CA TYR A 120 0.20 18.28 -10.29
C TYR A 120 -0.95 18.42 -11.31
N LEU A 121 -1.78 17.39 -11.43
CA LEU A 121 -2.94 17.45 -12.33
C LEU A 121 -3.98 18.49 -11.89
N HIS A 122 -4.06 18.78 -10.61
CA HIS A 122 -4.97 19.78 -10.05
C HIS A 122 -4.48 21.22 -10.27
N GLU A 123 -3.19 21.42 -10.53
CA GLU A 123 -2.62 22.71 -10.82
C GLU A 123 -3.20 23.35 -12.10
N GLU A 124 -3.43 24.67 -12.06
CA GLU A 124 -3.80 25.42 -13.26
C GLU A 124 -2.74 25.23 -14.35
N PRO A 125 -3.12 24.97 -15.63
CA PRO A 125 -2.18 24.66 -16.70
C PRO A 125 -1.03 25.67 -16.83
N ILE A 126 -1.31 26.97 -16.60
CA ILE A 126 -0.30 28.03 -16.67
C ILE A 126 0.75 27.91 -15.56
N ASN A 127 0.40 27.29 -14.42
CA ASN A 127 1.26 27.15 -13.26
C ASN A 127 2.07 25.86 -13.27
N ARG A 128 1.66 24.83 -13.99
CA ARG A 128 2.30 23.48 -14.02
C ARG A 128 3.81 23.53 -14.30
N LYS A 129 4.27 24.49 -15.08
CA LYS A 129 5.71 24.68 -15.35
C LYS A 129 6.54 24.98 -14.10
N TRP A 130 5.93 25.38 -12.99
CA TRP A 130 6.60 25.65 -11.73
C TRP A 130 6.49 24.47 -10.75
N HIS A 131 5.71 23.44 -11.09
CA HIS A 131 5.36 22.30 -10.24
C HIS A 131 5.95 20.97 -10.74
N HIS A 132 6.95 20.99 -11.62
CA HIS A 132 7.59 19.78 -12.17
C HIS A 132 8.18 18.88 -11.09
N ASN A 133 8.57 19.40 -9.94
CA ASN A 133 9.03 18.63 -8.80
C ASN A 133 7.99 17.63 -8.29
N GLU A 134 6.71 17.91 -8.41
CA GLU A 134 5.64 16.99 -7.98
C GLU A 134 5.67 15.68 -8.78
N ILE A 135 5.88 15.75 -10.08
CA ILE A 135 5.98 14.53 -10.91
C ILE A 135 7.35 13.87 -10.91
N THR A 136 8.41 14.58 -10.51
CA THR A 136 9.78 14.05 -10.51
C THR A 136 10.29 13.62 -9.14
N PHE A 137 9.67 14.07 -8.06
CA PHE A 137 10.13 13.80 -6.69
C PHE A 137 10.20 12.30 -6.37
N SER A 138 9.27 11.51 -6.89
CA SER A 138 9.26 10.05 -6.68
C SER A 138 10.52 9.35 -7.19
N MET A 139 11.28 9.96 -8.11
CA MET A 139 12.55 9.43 -8.59
C MET A 139 13.63 9.39 -7.51
N VAL A 140 13.51 10.22 -6.47
CA VAL A 140 14.46 10.25 -5.33
C VAL A 140 14.46 8.92 -4.57
N TYR A 141 13.32 8.24 -4.51
CA TYR A 141 13.16 6.98 -3.77
C TYR A 141 12.68 5.82 -4.64
N ALA A 142 12.68 5.97 -5.97
CA ALA A 142 12.12 5.00 -6.92
C ALA A 142 12.68 3.57 -6.78
N TYR A 143 13.88 3.42 -6.24
CA TYR A 143 14.57 2.14 -6.09
C TYR A 143 14.64 1.63 -4.66
N SER A 144 13.97 2.29 -3.71
CA SER A 144 13.94 1.85 -2.31
C SER A 144 13.05 0.63 -2.07
N GLU A 145 12.05 0.44 -2.93
CA GLU A 145 11.12 -0.68 -2.94
C GLU A 145 10.75 -1.04 -4.40
N ASN A 146 10.10 -2.17 -4.62
CA ASN A 146 9.52 -2.53 -5.91
C ASN A 146 8.16 -1.86 -6.07
N TYR A 147 8.12 -0.69 -6.69
CA TYR A 147 6.90 0.12 -6.76
C TYR A 147 6.00 -0.20 -7.95
N VAL A 148 4.69 -0.14 -7.68
CA VAL A 148 3.64 0.06 -8.69
C VAL A 148 3.18 1.51 -8.60
N LEU A 149 2.90 2.14 -9.73
CA LEU A 149 2.40 3.52 -9.82
C LEU A 149 0.86 3.50 -9.99
N PRO A 150 0.08 3.47 -8.91
CA PRO A 150 -1.37 3.37 -8.99
C PRO A 150 -2.02 4.75 -9.08
N ILE A 151 -3.17 4.82 -9.74
CA ILE A 151 -4.20 5.80 -9.36
C ILE A 151 -5.27 5.00 -8.62
N SER A 152 -5.32 5.11 -7.31
CA SER A 152 -6.27 4.37 -6.49
C SER A 152 -7.72 4.73 -6.85
N HIS A 153 -8.58 3.72 -6.89
CA HIS A 153 -10.01 3.93 -7.06
C HIS A 153 -10.59 4.84 -5.97
N ASP A 154 -10.03 4.81 -4.76
CA ASP A 154 -10.44 5.67 -3.64
C ASP A 154 -10.27 7.17 -3.92
N GLU A 155 -9.41 7.53 -4.86
CA GLU A 155 -9.19 8.92 -5.25
C GLU A 155 -10.13 9.37 -6.39
N VAL A 156 -10.86 8.46 -7.01
CA VAL A 156 -11.73 8.73 -8.17
C VAL A 156 -13.18 8.27 -7.98
N VAL A 157 -13.58 7.98 -6.75
CA VAL A 157 -14.95 7.58 -6.37
C VAL A 157 -15.92 8.77 -6.34
N TYR A 158 -17.20 8.45 -6.13
CA TYR A 158 -18.26 9.44 -5.96
C TYR A 158 -17.90 10.47 -4.87
N GLY A 159 -18.06 11.75 -5.19
CA GLY A 159 -17.69 12.87 -4.32
C GLY A 159 -16.24 13.37 -4.47
N LYS A 160 -15.33 12.55 -5.01
CA LYS A 160 -13.93 12.95 -5.29
C LYS A 160 -13.67 13.32 -6.74
N GLY A 161 -14.58 12.96 -7.65
CA GLY A 161 -14.51 13.23 -9.10
C GLY A 161 -13.53 12.32 -9.84
N SER A 162 -13.66 12.27 -11.17
CA SER A 162 -12.73 11.53 -12.04
C SER A 162 -11.38 12.25 -12.13
N VAL A 163 -10.33 11.57 -12.60
CA VAL A 163 -9.02 12.19 -12.91
C VAL A 163 -9.21 13.42 -13.82
N TYR A 164 -9.99 13.27 -14.88
CA TYR A 164 -10.34 14.38 -15.79
C TYR A 164 -11.09 15.52 -15.05
N GLY A 165 -12.00 15.16 -14.13
CA GLY A 165 -12.78 16.12 -13.34
C GLY A 165 -11.93 16.94 -12.36
N LYS A 166 -10.79 16.40 -11.90
CA LYS A 166 -9.86 17.09 -11.00
C LYS A 166 -9.04 18.19 -11.68
N MET A 167 -8.83 18.07 -13.01
CA MET A 167 -8.06 19.03 -13.76
C MET A 167 -8.88 20.31 -13.98
N PRO A 168 -8.31 21.51 -13.71
CA PRO A 168 -8.98 22.79 -13.94
C PRO A 168 -9.05 23.14 -15.43
N GLY A 169 -9.89 24.12 -15.77
CA GLY A 169 -10.02 24.66 -17.12
C GLY A 169 -11.05 23.96 -18.00
N ASN A 170 -11.11 24.37 -19.27
CA ASN A 170 -11.96 23.76 -20.30
C ASN A 170 -11.32 22.50 -20.89
N GLY A 171 -12.06 21.79 -21.78
CA GLY A 171 -11.59 20.52 -22.33
C GLY A 171 -10.22 20.57 -23.02
N TRP A 172 -9.89 21.68 -23.69
CA TRP A 172 -8.57 21.84 -24.31
C TRP A 172 -7.47 22.04 -23.28
N GLN A 173 -7.72 22.86 -22.27
CA GLN A 173 -6.76 23.13 -21.20
C GLN A 173 -6.48 21.89 -20.32
N LYS A 174 -7.46 20.99 -20.19
CA LYS A 174 -7.29 19.74 -19.45
C LYS A 174 -6.44 18.70 -20.18
N MET A 175 -6.41 18.76 -21.52
CA MET A 175 -5.71 17.80 -22.36
C MET A 175 -4.35 18.31 -22.86
N ALA A 176 -4.01 19.57 -22.58
CA ALA A 176 -2.73 20.16 -22.93
C ALA A 176 -1.72 19.98 -21.81
#